data_98ce84ff50ec65cdfe10d64182a756fa
#
_entry.id   98ce84ff50ec65cdfe10d64182a756fa
#
_cell.length_a   1.000
_cell.length_b   1.000
_cell.length_c   1.000
_cell.angle_alpha   90.00
_cell.angle_beta   90.00
_cell.angle_gamma   90.00
#
_symmetry.space_group_name_H-M   'P 1'
#
loop_
_entity.id
_entity.type
_entity.pdbx_description
1 polymer ?
#
loop_
_entity_poly.entity_id
_entity_poly.type
_entity_poly.pdbx_seq_one_letter_code
_entity_poly.pdbx_strand_id
1 'polypeptide(L)'
;VLGVLAELGGHRTADEVLAAVRTSGRPIARASVFNALRDLVTAGMALLVEVPGAARYELAGPGHHHFLCRTCGSITDVPCVVGDQLCVTPDLAGARVDETTVVFRGLCPACAASAPDQHGRRP
;
A
#
# COMPACT_ATOMS: atom_id res chain seq x y z
N VAL A 1 -10.69 -13.94 -4.34
CA VAL A 1 -9.65 -13.07 -3.72
C VAL A 1 -9.87 -11.62 -4.13
N LEU A 2 -10.05 -11.36 -5.41
CA LEU A 2 -10.26 -9.98 -5.87
C LEU A 2 -11.49 -9.34 -5.22
N GLY A 3 -12.61 -10.07 -5.16
CA GLY A 3 -13.82 -9.56 -4.54
C GLY A 3 -13.63 -9.25 -3.05
N VAL A 4 -12.91 -10.11 -2.35
CA VAL A 4 -12.62 -9.90 -0.93
C VAL A 4 -11.73 -8.68 -0.75
N LEU A 5 -10.72 -8.53 -1.59
CA LEU A 5 -9.83 -7.37 -1.51
C LEU A 5 -10.62 -6.08 -1.74
N ALA A 6 -11.58 -6.10 -2.67
CA ALA A 6 -12.45 -4.97 -2.93
C ALA A 6 -13.34 -4.65 -1.72
N GLU A 7 -13.91 -5.68 -1.10
CA GLU A 7 -14.77 -5.49 0.06
C GLU A 7 -14.03 -4.97 1.28
N LEU A 8 -12.83 -5.46 1.52
CA LEU A 8 -12.03 -5.01 2.65
C LEU A 8 -11.56 -3.57 2.47
N GLY A 9 -11.23 -3.21 1.25
CA GLY A 9 -10.68 -1.89 0.97
C GLY A 9 -9.33 -1.69 1.65
N GLY A 10 -8.73 -0.54 1.46
CA GLY A 10 -7.49 -0.18 2.11
C GLY A 10 -6.32 -1.07 1.74
N HIS A 11 -5.37 -1.16 2.65
CA HIS A 11 -4.12 -1.89 2.46
C HIS A 11 -4.16 -3.14 3.32
N ARG A 12 -4.14 -4.32 2.71
CA ARG A 12 -4.33 -5.58 3.43
C ARG A 12 -3.16 -6.51 3.26
N THR A 13 -2.76 -7.16 4.34
CA THR A 13 -1.77 -8.23 4.23
C THR A 13 -2.42 -9.46 3.59
N ALA A 14 -1.58 -10.35 3.06
CA ALA A 14 -2.10 -11.60 2.51
C ALA A 14 -2.83 -12.43 3.56
N ASP A 15 -2.38 -12.39 4.82
CA ASP A 15 -3.03 -13.10 5.90
C ASP A 15 -4.41 -12.53 6.22
N GLU A 16 -4.58 -11.22 6.15
CA GLU A 16 -5.89 -10.60 6.34
C GLU A 16 -6.85 -11.01 5.22
N VAL A 17 -6.36 -11.06 3.98
CA VAL A 17 -7.17 -11.52 2.86
C VAL A 17 -7.55 -12.99 3.03
N LEU A 18 -6.60 -13.82 3.45
CA LEU A 18 -6.84 -15.24 3.69
C LEU A 18 -7.93 -15.44 4.75
N ALA A 19 -7.83 -14.72 5.86
CA ALA A 19 -8.81 -14.80 6.93
C ALA A 19 -10.21 -14.41 6.44
N ALA A 20 -10.30 -13.34 5.64
CA ALA A 20 -11.57 -12.88 5.12
C ALA A 20 -12.20 -13.88 4.15
N VAL A 21 -11.38 -14.50 3.28
CA VAL A 21 -11.88 -15.51 2.36
C VAL A 21 -12.42 -16.70 3.13
N ARG A 22 -11.71 -17.15 4.16
CA ARG A 22 -12.16 -18.28 4.98
C ARG A 22 -13.42 -17.96 5.77
N THR A 23 -13.52 -16.73 6.26
CA THR A 23 -14.72 -16.29 6.97
C THR A 23 -15.96 -16.31 6.07
N SER A 24 -15.78 -16.10 4.77
CA SER A 24 -16.89 -16.16 3.83
C SER A 24 -17.36 -17.60 3.56
N GLY A 25 -16.74 -18.58 4.20
CA GLY A 25 -17.15 -19.97 4.08
C GLY A 25 -16.45 -20.76 3.00
N ARG A 26 -15.48 -20.18 2.34
CA ARG A 26 -14.76 -20.87 1.27
C ARG A 26 -13.50 -21.51 1.80
N PRO A 27 -13.35 -22.82 1.66
CA PRO A 27 -12.10 -23.45 2.01
C PRO A 27 -11.07 -23.08 0.94
N ILE A 28 -9.99 -22.48 1.36
CA ILE A 28 -8.92 -22.11 0.43
C ILE A 28 -7.56 -22.31 1.12
N ALA A 29 -6.62 -22.82 0.36
CA ALA A 29 -5.29 -23.01 0.87
C ALA A 29 -4.55 -21.66 0.90
N ARG A 30 -3.67 -21.51 1.88
CA ARG A 30 -2.84 -20.31 2.02
C ARG A 30 -2.09 -19.99 0.72
N ALA A 31 -1.47 -21.02 0.12
CA ALA A 31 -0.72 -20.81 -1.12
C ALA A 31 -1.58 -20.28 -2.25
N SER A 32 -2.85 -20.69 -2.29
CA SER A 32 -3.77 -20.21 -3.33
C SER A 32 -4.05 -18.73 -3.22
N VAL A 33 -4.18 -18.22 -1.99
CA VAL A 33 -4.38 -16.78 -1.77
C VAL A 33 -3.14 -16.00 -2.19
N PHE A 34 -1.96 -16.47 -1.79
CA PHE A 34 -0.71 -15.80 -2.15
C PHE A 34 -0.49 -15.79 -3.65
N ASN A 35 -0.78 -16.91 -4.32
CA ASN A 35 -0.66 -17.00 -5.77
C ASN A 35 -1.66 -16.08 -6.47
N ALA A 36 -2.90 -16.02 -5.98
CA ALA A 36 -3.91 -15.14 -6.56
C ALA A 36 -3.53 -13.68 -6.41
N LEU A 37 -3.03 -13.28 -5.25
CA LEU A 37 -2.59 -11.89 -5.04
C LEU A 37 -1.43 -11.55 -5.97
N ARG A 38 -0.46 -12.44 -6.12
CA ARG A 38 0.64 -12.22 -7.04
C ARG A 38 0.15 -12.07 -8.48
N ASP A 39 -0.80 -12.91 -8.88
CA ASP A 39 -1.34 -12.86 -10.24
C ASP A 39 -2.11 -11.54 -10.47
N LEU A 40 -2.84 -11.06 -9.46
CA LEU A 40 -3.54 -9.79 -9.56
C LEU A 40 -2.56 -8.62 -9.71
N VAL A 41 -1.44 -8.66 -8.99
CA VAL A 41 -0.42 -7.63 -9.12
C VAL A 41 0.20 -7.68 -10.52
N THR A 42 0.51 -8.87 -11.00
CA THR A 42 1.08 -9.04 -12.34
C THR A 42 0.12 -8.53 -13.42
N ALA A 43 -1.18 -8.74 -13.22
CA ALA A 43 -2.20 -8.28 -14.17
C ALA A 43 -2.53 -6.79 -14.06
N GLY A 44 -1.95 -6.09 -13.07
CA GLY A 44 -2.23 -4.68 -12.87
C GLY A 44 -3.55 -4.40 -12.17
N MET A 45 -4.18 -5.42 -11.59
CA MET A 45 -5.46 -5.27 -10.90
C MET A 45 -5.29 -4.98 -9.41
N ALA A 46 -4.12 -5.24 -8.87
CA ALA A 46 -3.79 -4.93 -7.49
C ALA A 46 -2.40 -4.33 -7.43
N LEU A 47 -2.12 -3.61 -6.37
CA LEU A 47 -0.81 -3.03 -6.11
C LEU A 47 -0.22 -3.66 -4.86
N LEU A 48 1.08 -3.88 -4.90
CA LEU A 48 1.83 -4.37 -3.75
C LEU A 48 2.57 -3.20 -3.13
N VAL A 49 2.31 -2.93 -1.86
CA VAL A 49 2.99 -1.89 -1.11
C VAL A 49 3.92 -2.58 -0.12
N GLU A 50 5.21 -2.43 -0.32
CA GLU A 50 6.19 -3.07 0.54
C GLU A 50 6.51 -2.15 1.71
N VAL A 51 6.20 -2.61 2.91
CA VAL A 51 6.43 -1.87 4.13
C VAL A 51 7.11 -2.79 5.14
N PRO A 52 7.77 -2.23 6.16
CA PRO A 52 8.36 -3.07 7.20
C PRO A 52 7.30 -3.95 7.85
N GLY A 53 7.64 -5.18 8.08
CA GLY A 53 6.77 -6.14 8.75
C GLY A 53 6.01 -7.05 7.81
N ALA A 54 5.32 -6.52 6.85
CA ALA A 54 4.58 -7.34 5.89
C ALA A 54 4.19 -6.54 4.67
N ALA A 55 4.24 -7.17 3.52
CA ALA A 55 3.73 -6.56 2.30
C ALA A 55 2.21 -6.40 2.40
N ARG A 56 1.71 -5.33 1.82
CA ARG A 56 0.28 -5.06 1.79
C ARG A 56 -0.21 -4.92 0.37
N TYR A 57 -1.44 -5.32 0.17
CA TYR A 57 -2.07 -5.31 -1.15
C TYR A 57 -3.27 -4.38 -1.14
N GLU A 58 -3.49 -3.70 -2.25
CA GLU A 58 -4.66 -2.86 -2.43
C GLU A 58 -5.12 -2.98 -3.87
N LEU A 59 -6.38 -2.64 -4.12
CA LEU A 59 -6.86 -2.60 -5.50
C LEU A 59 -6.17 -1.47 -6.24
N ALA A 60 -5.83 -1.74 -7.50
CA ALA A 60 -5.33 -0.71 -8.37
C ALA A 60 -6.45 0.31 -8.63
N GLY A 61 -6.11 1.57 -8.69
CA GLY A 61 -7.08 2.63 -8.89
C GLY A 61 -6.35 3.90 -9.29
N PRO A 62 -7.00 5.06 -9.15
CA PRO A 62 -6.35 6.33 -9.45
C PRO A 62 -5.06 6.47 -8.67
N GLY A 63 -4.08 7.10 -9.28
CA GLY A 63 -2.78 7.25 -8.66
C GLY A 63 -2.86 7.94 -7.31
N HIS A 64 -2.16 7.41 -6.36
CA HIS A 64 -2.03 8.01 -5.04
C HIS A 64 -0.71 7.55 -4.44
N HIS A 65 -0.33 8.22 -3.37
CA HIS A 65 0.88 7.91 -2.64
C HIS A 65 0.49 7.38 -1.26
N HIS A 66 1.47 7.00 -0.47
CA HIS A 66 1.21 6.38 0.82
C HIS A 66 2.02 7.07 1.91
N PHE A 67 1.44 7.17 3.08
CA PHE A 67 2.15 7.58 4.28
C PHE A 67 2.19 6.40 5.25
N LEU A 68 3.39 6.01 5.66
CA LEU A 68 3.60 4.91 6.59
C LEU A 68 4.09 5.47 7.92
N CYS A 69 3.35 5.17 8.98
CA CYS A 69 3.82 5.47 10.33
C CYS A 69 4.79 4.38 10.78
N ARG A 70 6.04 4.75 11.05
CA ARG A 70 7.04 3.77 11.44
C ARG A 70 6.83 3.21 12.84
N THR A 71 5.99 3.85 13.66
CA THR A 71 5.73 3.40 15.03
C THR A 71 4.55 2.45 15.11
N CYS A 72 3.38 2.85 14.61
CA CYS A 72 2.19 2.00 14.72
C CYS A 72 1.92 1.18 13.46
N GLY A 73 2.65 1.42 12.38
CA GLY A 73 2.48 0.66 11.14
C GLY A 73 1.27 1.04 10.32
N SER A 74 0.54 2.09 10.68
CA SER A 74 -0.62 2.50 9.90
C SER A 74 -0.19 3.05 8.54
N ILE A 75 -1.01 2.78 7.53
CA ILE A 75 -0.80 3.27 6.19
C ILE A 75 -1.99 4.14 5.81
N THR A 76 -1.69 5.34 5.32
CA THR A 76 -2.71 6.28 4.90
C THR A 76 -2.46 6.66 3.45
N ASP A 77 -3.52 6.74 2.66
CA ASP A 77 -3.40 7.19 1.28
C ASP A 77 -3.18 8.70 1.24
N VAL A 78 -2.24 9.11 0.40
CA VAL A 78 -1.95 10.53 0.18
C VAL A 78 -2.34 10.84 -1.25
N PRO A 79 -3.34 11.70 -1.48
CA PRO A 79 -3.77 12.01 -2.83
C PRO A 79 -2.65 12.66 -3.64
N CYS A 80 -2.60 12.31 -4.92
CA CYS A 80 -1.68 12.96 -5.83
C CYS A 80 -2.28 14.31 -6.24
N VAL A 81 -1.61 15.38 -5.86
CA VAL A 81 -2.18 16.73 -6.07
C VAL A 81 -2.14 17.20 -7.51
N VAL A 82 -1.41 16.50 -8.37
CA VAL A 82 -1.34 16.85 -9.79
C VAL A 82 -2.24 15.94 -10.66
N GLY A 83 -3.10 15.17 -10.03
CA GLY A 83 -4.08 14.33 -10.73
C GLY A 83 -3.44 13.19 -11.51
N ASP A 84 -3.72 13.14 -12.83
CA ASP A 84 -3.23 12.06 -13.65
C ASP A 84 -1.78 12.21 -14.05
N GLN A 85 -1.14 13.28 -13.70
CA GLN A 85 0.25 13.50 -14.07
C GLN A 85 1.16 12.93 -13.01
N LEU A 86 2.42 12.72 -13.36
CA LEU A 86 3.40 12.28 -12.39
C LEU A 86 3.63 13.36 -11.35
N CYS A 87 3.59 12.98 -10.08
CA CYS A 87 3.82 13.92 -8.99
C CYS A 87 5.30 14.28 -8.85
N VAL A 88 6.16 13.44 -9.39
CA VAL A 88 7.61 13.65 -9.40
C VAL A 88 8.08 13.54 -10.84
N THR A 89 8.89 14.47 -11.27
CA THR A 89 9.43 14.46 -12.62
C THR A 89 10.87 13.96 -12.57
N PRO A 90 11.11 12.69 -12.89
CA PRO A 90 12.47 12.18 -12.84
C PRO A 90 13.28 12.60 -14.05
N ASP A 91 14.58 12.75 -13.84
CA ASP A 91 15.49 13.00 -14.92
C ASP A 91 16.04 11.67 -15.41
N LEU A 92 15.26 11.00 -16.24
CA LEU A 92 15.60 9.67 -16.73
C LEU A 92 15.68 9.74 -18.24
N ALA A 93 16.80 10.20 -18.73
CA ALA A 93 16.98 10.47 -20.15
C ALA A 93 16.55 9.28 -21.02
N GLY A 94 15.59 9.50 -21.92
CA GLY A 94 15.13 8.49 -22.86
C GLY A 94 14.21 7.44 -22.28
N ALA A 95 14.00 7.43 -20.98
CA ALA A 95 13.10 6.45 -20.34
C ALA A 95 11.65 6.91 -20.43
N ARG A 96 10.74 5.96 -20.46
CA ARG A 96 9.32 6.23 -20.33
C ARG A 96 8.89 5.75 -18.93
N VAL A 97 8.31 6.64 -18.15
CA VAL A 97 7.81 6.31 -16.82
C VAL A 97 6.30 6.13 -16.91
N ASP A 98 5.83 4.92 -16.64
CA ASP A 98 4.41 4.61 -16.71
C ASP A 98 3.68 4.93 -15.42
N GLU A 99 4.36 4.82 -14.29
CA GLU A 99 3.73 5.14 -13.00
C GLU A 99 4.79 5.55 -11.99
N THR A 100 4.36 6.26 -10.97
CA THR A 100 5.21 6.68 -9.86
C THR A 100 4.42 6.58 -8.57
N THR A 101 5.03 5.99 -7.56
CA THR A 101 4.45 5.93 -6.23
C THR A 101 5.48 6.44 -5.23
N VAL A 102 5.04 7.31 -4.34
CA VAL A 102 5.91 7.85 -3.29
C VAL A 102 5.41 7.35 -1.95
N VAL A 103 6.33 6.90 -1.12
CA VAL A 103 6.01 6.46 0.23
C VAL A 103 6.68 7.44 1.20
N PHE A 104 5.85 8.14 1.97
CA PHE A 104 6.34 9.01 3.03
C PHE A 104 6.41 8.19 4.31
N ARG A 105 7.51 8.26 5.01
CA ARG A 105 7.69 7.53 6.27
C ARG A 105 7.92 8.52 7.40
N GLY A 106 7.21 8.31 8.48
CA GLY A 106 7.32 9.21 9.62
C GLY A 106 6.41 8.76 10.74
N LEU A 107 5.81 9.71 11.43
CA LEU A 107 4.88 9.44 12.52
C LEU A 107 3.51 9.98 12.16
N CYS A 108 2.48 9.16 12.35
CA CYS A 108 1.10 9.64 12.17
C CYS A 108 0.79 10.68 13.26
N PRO A 109 -0.30 11.46 13.13
CA PRO A 109 -0.59 12.51 14.11
C PRO A 109 -0.64 12.00 15.55
N ALA A 110 -1.23 10.85 15.79
CA ALA A 110 -1.32 10.30 17.14
C ALA A 110 0.05 9.92 17.69
N CYS A 111 0.88 9.25 16.89
CA CYS A 111 2.21 8.86 17.32
C CYS A 111 3.15 10.05 17.44
N ALA A 112 3.00 11.05 16.58
CA ALA A 112 3.80 12.25 16.66
C ALA A 112 3.49 13.05 17.94
N ALA A 113 2.22 13.08 18.34
CA ALA A 113 1.81 13.78 19.54
C ALA A 113 2.37 13.14 20.81
N SER A 114 2.58 11.82 20.80
CA SER A 114 3.09 11.14 21.97
C SER A 114 4.58 10.88 21.94
N ALA A 115 5.27 11.20 20.84
CA ALA A 115 6.70 10.99 20.74
C ALA A 115 7.46 12.19 21.33
N PRO A 116 8.61 11.96 21.97
CA PRO A 116 9.46 13.07 22.36
C PRO A 116 9.99 13.78 21.13
N ASP A 117 10.13 15.06 21.23
CA ASP A 117 10.70 15.82 20.15
C ASP A 117 12.17 15.50 20.03
N GLN A 118 12.54 14.81 19.00
CA GLN A 118 13.84 14.41 18.83
C GLN A 118 14.42 15.02 17.74
N HIS A 119 14.00 15.84 17.20
CA HIS A 119 14.52 16.14 16.16
C HIS A 119 14.70 17.17 15.73
N GLY A 120 14.66 17.53 16.31
CA GLY A 120 15.09 18.47 15.89
C GLY A 120 15.64 18.47 14.63
N ARG A 121 15.84 17.84 14.12
CA ARG A 121 16.48 17.85 13.11
C ARG A 121 15.89 17.62 12.05
N ARG A 122 15.58 17.67 11.62
CA ARG A 122 15.24 17.60 10.66
C ARG A 122 15.15 17.97 9.89
N PRO A 123 15.18 18.09 9.45
CA PRO A 123 14.92 18.69 8.57
C PRO A 123 14.41 18.65 7.84
#